data_5ff26fe2f9f46b85739221f94e3ff608
#
_entry.id   5ff26fe2f9f46b85739221f94e3ff608
#
_cell.length_a   1.000
_cell.length_b   1.000
_cell.length_c   1.000
_cell.angle_alpha   90.00
_cell.angle_beta   90.00
_cell.angle_gamma   90.00
#
_symmetry.space_group_name_H-M   'P 1'
#
loop_
_entity.id
_entity.type
_entity.pdbx_description
1 polymer ?
#
loop_
_entity_poly.entity_id
_entity_poly.type
_entity_poly.pdbx_seq_one_letter_code
_entity_poly.pdbx_strand_id
1 'polypeptide(L)'
;MSLLASITGPRDLDALTPAQLEQLAQEVRDFLIENVARTGGHLGPNLGVVELTIALHRVFDSPNDPFVFDTGHQSYVHKLLTGRQDFSGLRSRGGLAGYPQRSESVHDVVESSHASSSLSWADGISRALNRTGRTDRHVVAVVGDGALTGGMTWEALNNISDDNERNLVIVVNDLSLIHISEPTRP
;
A
#
# COMPACT_ATOMS: atom_id res chain seq x y z
N MET A 1 -25.01 10.20 -2.78
CA MET A 1 -23.89 10.53 -1.87
C MET A 1 -22.70 9.70 -2.29
N SER A 2 -21.49 10.26 -2.29
CA SER A 2 -20.27 9.52 -2.61
C SER A 2 -19.99 8.50 -1.51
N LEU A 3 -19.70 7.26 -1.88
CA LEU A 3 -19.27 6.22 -0.94
C LEU A 3 -17.90 6.58 -0.34
N LEU A 4 -16.98 7.07 -1.16
CA LEU A 4 -15.65 7.49 -0.70
C LEU A 4 -15.75 8.53 0.44
N ALA A 5 -16.65 9.50 0.33
CA ALA A 5 -16.83 10.52 1.37
C ALA A 5 -17.35 9.96 2.72
N SER A 6 -17.93 8.75 2.71
CA SER A 6 -18.37 8.07 3.93
C SER A 6 -17.29 7.21 4.58
N ILE A 7 -16.17 6.97 3.90
CA ILE A 7 -15.05 6.18 4.44
C ILE A 7 -14.19 7.07 5.34
N THR A 8 -14.20 6.77 6.61
CA THR A 8 -13.40 7.44 7.65
C THR A 8 -12.26 6.57 8.16
N GLY A 9 -12.34 5.27 7.88
CA GLY A 9 -11.34 4.28 8.24
C GLY A 9 -11.56 2.94 7.55
N PRO A 10 -10.58 2.02 7.60
CA PRO A 10 -10.64 0.75 6.87
C PRO A 10 -11.85 -0.12 7.25
N ARG A 11 -12.31 -0.04 8.49
CA ARG A 11 -13.46 -0.84 8.98
C ARG A 11 -14.78 -0.48 8.29
N ASP A 12 -14.90 0.71 7.72
CA ASP A 12 -16.11 1.10 6.97
C ASP A 12 -16.28 0.23 5.71
N LEU A 13 -15.20 -0.40 5.23
CA LEU A 13 -15.24 -1.31 4.07
C LEU A 13 -15.96 -2.63 4.37
N ASP A 14 -16.02 -3.05 5.63
CA ASP A 14 -16.56 -4.37 6.01
C ASP A 14 -18.06 -4.48 5.73
N ALA A 15 -18.77 -3.35 5.82
CA ALA A 15 -20.22 -3.27 5.59
C ALA A 15 -20.61 -3.17 4.10
N LEU A 16 -19.63 -2.96 3.18
CA LEU A 16 -19.92 -2.73 1.78
C LEU A 16 -20.18 -4.05 1.01
N THR A 17 -21.20 -4.03 0.19
CA THR A 17 -21.50 -5.12 -0.76
C THR A 17 -20.48 -5.11 -1.91
N PRO A 18 -20.34 -6.23 -2.67
CA PRO A 18 -19.47 -6.26 -3.85
C PRO A 18 -19.73 -5.12 -4.84
N ALA A 19 -21.00 -4.83 -5.15
CA ALA A 19 -21.36 -3.73 -6.06
C ALA A 19 -20.94 -2.35 -5.51
N GLN A 20 -21.04 -2.15 -4.19
CA GLN A 20 -20.56 -0.91 -3.55
C GLN A 20 -19.04 -0.81 -3.55
N LEU A 21 -18.31 -1.92 -3.45
CA LEU A 21 -16.85 -1.92 -3.57
C LEU A 21 -16.40 -1.57 -4.98
N GLU A 22 -17.08 -2.05 -6.01
CA GLU A 22 -16.82 -1.65 -7.40
C GLU A 22 -17.09 -0.15 -7.61
N GLN A 23 -18.21 0.35 -7.06
CA GLN A 23 -18.51 1.78 -7.08
C GLN A 23 -17.44 2.59 -6.33
N LEU A 24 -17.03 2.16 -5.14
CA LEU A 24 -15.97 2.81 -4.37
C LEU A 24 -14.66 2.85 -5.15
N ALA A 25 -14.29 1.75 -5.81
CA ALA A 25 -13.09 1.70 -6.63
C ALA A 25 -13.12 2.73 -7.77
N GLN A 26 -14.28 2.91 -8.40
CA GLN A 26 -14.44 3.94 -9.43
C GLN A 26 -14.36 5.35 -8.84
N GLU A 27 -15.04 5.61 -7.71
CA GLU A 27 -14.99 6.92 -7.04
C GLU A 27 -13.56 7.28 -6.58
N VAL A 28 -12.79 6.29 -6.11
CA VAL A 28 -11.37 6.47 -5.76
C VAL A 28 -10.54 6.85 -6.99
N ARG A 29 -10.77 6.19 -8.15
CA ARG A 29 -10.08 6.55 -9.41
C ARG A 29 -10.39 7.97 -9.85
N ASP A 30 -11.66 8.32 -9.85
CA ASP A 30 -12.11 9.66 -10.26
C ASP A 30 -11.49 10.73 -9.34
N PHE A 31 -11.49 10.48 -8.03
CA PHE A 31 -10.85 11.35 -7.04
C PHE A 31 -9.36 11.52 -7.30
N LEU A 32 -8.64 10.40 -7.54
CA LEU A 32 -7.20 10.44 -7.82
C LEU A 32 -6.89 11.20 -9.10
N ILE A 33 -7.64 10.96 -10.17
CA ILE A 33 -7.46 11.66 -11.45
C ILE A 33 -7.65 13.16 -11.24
N GLU A 34 -8.74 13.57 -10.61
CA GLU A 34 -9.05 14.98 -10.39
C GLU A 34 -8.00 15.68 -9.52
N ASN A 35 -7.63 15.08 -8.39
CA ASN A 35 -6.77 15.76 -7.43
C ASN A 35 -5.29 15.68 -7.82
N VAL A 36 -4.78 14.51 -8.25
CA VAL A 36 -3.37 14.35 -8.62
C VAL A 36 -3.04 15.10 -9.92
N ALA A 37 -3.99 15.27 -10.84
CA ALA A 37 -3.80 16.13 -12.01
C ALA A 37 -3.52 17.59 -11.63
N ARG A 38 -4.10 18.07 -10.53
CA ARG A 38 -3.91 19.45 -10.03
C ARG A 38 -2.65 19.63 -9.20
N THR A 39 -2.38 18.67 -8.30
CA THR A 39 -1.29 18.79 -7.32
C THR A 39 0.04 18.18 -7.80
N GLY A 40 -0.02 17.36 -8.84
CA GLY A 40 1.08 16.48 -9.23
C GLY A 40 1.21 15.27 -8.29
N GLY A 41 1.94 14.26 -8.74
CA GLY A 41 2.16 13.04 -7.95
C GLY A 41 2.20 11.77 -8.80
N HIS A 42 2.07 10.62 -8.14
CA HIS A 42 2.20 9.31 -8.77
C HIS A 42 0.80 8.79 -9.18
N LEU A 43 0.24 9.27 -10.28
CA LEU A 43 -1.11 8.90 -10.69
C LEU A 43 -1.20 7.44 -11.14
N GLY A 44 -0.44 7.07 -12.18
CA GLY A 44 -0.50 5.71 -12.78
C GLY A 44 -0.32 4.58 -11.76
N PRO A 45 0.75 4.61 -10.94
CA PRO A 45 0.97 3.58 -9.91
C PRO A 45 -0.17 3.46 -8.89
N ASN A 46 -0.86 4.56 -8.58
CA ASN A 46 -1.99 4.52 -7.63
C ASN A 46 -3.29 4.05 -8.29
N LEU A 47 -3.53 4.34 -9.56
CA LEU A 47 -4.67 3.80 -10.28
C LEU A 47 -4.62 2.27 -10.40
N GLY A 48 -3.42 1.70 -10.53
CA GLY A 48 -3.21 0.26 -10.64
C GLY A 48 -3.37 -0.53 -9.34
N VAL A 49 -3.45 0.14 -8.18
CA VAL A 49 -3.54 -0.53 -6.87
C VAL A 49 -4.87 -0.28 -6.15
N VAL A 50 -5.88 0.25 -6.81
CA VAL A 50 -7.15 0.62 -6.16
C VAL A 50 -7.83 -0.61 -5.58
N GLU A 51 -8.16 -1.61 -6.39
CA GLU A 51 -8.81 -2.84 -5.93
C GLU A 51 -7.92 -3.64 -4.99
N LEU A 52 -6.62 -3.69 -5.29
CA LEU A 52 -5.65 -4.35 -4.41
C LEU A 52 -5.68 -3.75 -3.00
N THR A 53 -5.62 -2.42 -2.89
CA THR A 53 -5.60 -1.76 -1.59
C THR A 53 -6.93 -1.93 -0.84
N ILE A 54 -8.08 -1.86 -1.55
CA ILE A 54 -9.40 -2.15 -0.98
C ILE A 54 -9.43 -3.59 -0.44
N ALA A 55 -8.96 -4.56 -1.23
CA ALA A 55 -8.93 -5.97 -0.84
C ALA A 55 -8.04 -6.20 0.40
N LEU A 56 -6.85 -5.60 0.42
CA LEU A 56 -5.95 -5.70 1.57
C LEU A 56 -6.57 -5.15 2.84
N HIS A 57 -7.23 -3.99 2.78
CA HIS A 57 -7.90 -3.40 3.95
C HIS A 57 -9.15 -4.16 4.39
N ARG A 58 -9.73 -5.00 3.53
CA ARG A 58 -10.83 -5.90 3.92
C ARG A 58 -10.38 -7.19 4.56
N VAL A 59 -9.15 -7.63 4.26
CA VAL A 59 -8.61 -8.89 4.77
C VAL A 59 -7.80 -8.66 6.05
N PHE A 60 -7.02 -7.59 6.09
CA PHE A 60 -6.09 -7.30 7.18
C PHE A 60 -6.56 -6.12 8.04
N ASP A 61 -6.37 -6.24 9.34
CA ASP A 61 -6.79 -5.27 10.35
C ASP A 61 -5.75 -4.16 10.57
N SER A 62 -5.56 -3.25 9.61
CA SER A 62 -4.69 -2.09 9.80
C SER A 62 -5.28 -1.13 10.86
N PRO A 63 -4.49 -0.60 11.82
CA PRO A 63 -3.03 -0.65 11.95
C PRO A 63 -2.50 -1.87 12.73
N ASN A 64 -3.36 -2.75 13.20
CA ASN A 64 -2.96 -3.94 13.96
C ASN A 64 -2.12 -4.88 13.10
N ASP A 65 -2.52 -5.06 11.83
CA ASP A 65 -1.72 -5.68 10.79
C ASP A 65 -1.03 -4.55 10.01
N PRO A 66 0.26 -4.26 10.27
CA PRO A 66 0.93 -3.12 9.67
C PRO A 66 1.20 -3.33 8.17
N PHE A 67 0.94 -2.28 7.39
CA PHE A 67 1.26 -2.24 5.96
C PHE A 67 2.59 -1.50 5.74
N VAL A 68 3.45 -2.10 4.94
CA VAL A 68 4.75 -1.53 4.54
C VAL A 68 4.78 -1.40 3.03
N PHE A 69 4.80 -0.18 2.54
CA PHE A 69 4.85 0.11 1.10
C PHE A 69 6.28 0.32 0.64
N ASP A 70 6.73 -0.43 -0.38
CA ASP A 70 8.03 -0.18 -0.98
C ASP A 70 8.04 1.15 -1.73
N THR A 71 9.07 1.96 -1.53
CA THR A 71 9.13 3.34 -2.01
C THR A 71 8.00 4.22 -1.46
N GLY A 72 6.82 3.67 -1.22
CA GLY A 72 5.66 4.38 -0.68
C GLY A 72 4.86 5.21 -1.69
N HIS A 73 5.23 5.21 -2.96
CA HIS A 73 4.57 6.00 -4.01
C HIS A 73 3.18 5.45 -4.42
N GLN A 74 2.85 4.23 -4.03
CA GLN A 74 1.56 3.55 -4.27
C GLN A 74 0.61 3.62 -3.06
N SER A 75 0.76 4.61 -2.17
CA SER A 75 0.04 4.68 -0.91
C SER A 75 -1.15 5.66 -0.90
N TYR A 76 -1.50 6.29 -2.02
CA TYR A 76 -2.58 7.29 -2.02
C TYR A 76 -3.94 6.66 -1.72
N VAL A 77 -4.22 5.48 -2.28
CA VAL A 77 -5.45 4.74 -1.97
C VAL A 77 -5.50 4.37 -0.49
N HIS A 78 -4.38 3.91 0.07
CA HIS A 78 -4.26 3.66 1.51
C HIS A 78 -4.58 4.91 2.35
N LYS A 79 -4.07 6.08 1.95
CA LYS A 79 -4.41 7.35 2.63
C LYS A 79 -5.91 7.63 2.58
N LEU A 80 -6.54 7.49 1.41
CA LEU A 80 -7.98 7.70 1.24
C LEU A 80 -8.81 6.78 2.14
N LEU A 81 -8.49 5.47 2.15
CA LEU A 81 -9.21 4.46 2.92
C LEU A 81 -8.96 4.55 4.43
N THR A 82 -7.92 5.28 4.85
CA THR A 82 -7.61 5.57 6.26
C THR A 82 -8.05 6.97 6.69
N GLY A 83 -9.01 7.58 5.96
CA GLY A 83 -9.67 8.82 6.31
C GLY A 83 -8.95 10.11 5.89
N ARG A 84 -7.84 10.01 5.15
CA ARG A 84 -7.06 11.17 4.69
C ARG A 84 -7.47 11.57 3.28
N GLN A 85 -8.53 12.35 3.14
CA GLN A 85 -9.14 12.69 1.84
C GLN A 85 -8.87 14.13 1.37
N ASP A 86 -8.20 14.96 2.15
CA ASP A 86 -7.80 16.30 1.70
C ASP A 86 -6.49 16.26 0.92
N PHE A 87 -6.59 16.09 -0.39
CA PHE A 87 -5.45 16.10 -1.29
C PHE A 87 -5.14 17.48 -1.87
N SER A 88 -5.83 18.54 -1.42
CA SER A 88 -5.62 19.91 -1.94
C SER A 88 -4.17 20.40 -1.77
N GLY A 89 -3.51 19.97 -0.70
CA GLY A 89 -2.11 20.24 -0.38
C GLY A 89 -1.17 19.06 -0.58
N LEU A 90 -1.55 18.03 -1.34
CA LEU A 90 -0.71 16.85 -1.54
C LEU A 90 0.70 17.23 -2.03
N ARG A 91 1.74 16.71 -1.33
CA ARG A 91 3.16 16.99 -1.58
C ARG A 91 3.59 18.44 -1.34
N SER A 92 2.75 19.25 -0.73
CA SER A 92 3.07 20.64 -0.36
C SER A 92 3.33 20.75 1.14
N ARG A 93 4.03 21.80 1.55
CA ARG A 93 4.28 22.07 2.98
C ARG A 93 2.96 22.27 3.73
N GLY A 94 2.75 21.46 4.77
CA GLY A 94 1.53 21.50 5.58
C GLY A 94 0.35 20.71 5.02
N GLY A 95 0.49 20.10 3.83
CA GLY A 95 -0.46 19.15 3.29
C GLY A 95 0.02 17.70 3.46
N LEU A 96 -0.71 16.76 2.86
CA LEU A 96 -0.35 15.34 2.90
C LEU A 96 0.95 15.07 2.14
N ALA A 97 1.80 14.22 2.72
CA ALA A 97 3.01 13.73 2.07
C ALA A 97 2.67 12.82 0.87
N GLY A 98 3.57 12.78 -0.11
CA GLY A 98 3.45 11.87 -1.26
C GLY A 98 3.82 10.41 -0.94
N TYR A 99 4.14 10.10 0.30
CA TYR A 99 4.56 8.81 0.84
C TYR A 99 3.88 8.56 2.19
N PRO A 100 3.89 7.33 2.73
CA PRO A 100 3.46 7.09 4.11
C PRO A 100 4.23 7.98 5.09
N GLN A 101 3.54 8.54 6.06
CA GLN A 101 4.11 9.43 7.07
C GLN A 101 3.46 9.20 8.44
N ARG A 102 4.27 8.81 9.43
CA ARG A 102 3.81 8.43 10.77
C ARG A 102 3.13 9.58 11.53
N SER A 103 3.50 10.80 11.23
CA SER A 103 2.85 11.99 11.82
C SER A 103 1.44 12.24 11.27
N GLU A 104 1.08 11.64 10.13
CA GLU A 104 -0.25 11.78 9.53
C GLU A 104 -1.23 10.72 10.04
N SER A 105 -0.76 9.50 10.31
CA SER A 105 -1.64 8.39 10.66
C SER A 105 -0.91 7.27 11.39
N VAL A 106 -1.63 6.62 12.31
CA VAL A 106 -1.18 5.38 12.98
C VAL A 106 -1.08 4.20 12.01
N HIS A 107 -1.70 4.30 10.84
CA HIS A 107 -1.64 3.28 9.79
C HIS A 107 -0.31 3.30 9.01
N ASP A 108 0.47 4.37 9.12
CA ASP A 108 1.75 4.54 8.45
C ASP A 108 2.89 4.17 9.40
N VAL A 109 3.49 2.99 9.24
CA VAL A 109 4.50 2.47 10.18
C VAL A 109 5.94 2.70 9.73
N VAL A 110 6.17 2.85 8.44
CA VAL A 110 7.49 3.07 7.83
C VAL A 110 7.48 4.31 6.96
N GLU A 111 8.45 5.19 7.18
CA GLU A 111 8.69 6.42 6.40
C GLU A 111 9.95 6.21 5.55
N SER A 112 9.80 5.63 4.38
CA SER A 112 10.92 5.44 3.46
C SER A 112 10.46 5.67 2.02
N SER A 113 11.22 6.49 1.28
CA SER A 113 11.03 6.67 -0.16
C SER A 113 12.07 5.90 -0.99
N HIS A 114 12.86 5.03 -0.35
CA HIS A 114 13.86 4.20 -1.01
C HIS A 114 13.25 2.90 -1.50
N ALA A 115 13.51 2.57 -2.76
CA ALA A 115 13.12 1.29 -3.35
C ALA A 115 13.89 0.12 -2.71
N SER A 116 13.28 -1.05 -2.73
CA SER A 116 13.86 -2.33 -2.27
C SER A 116 14.05 -2.45 -0.75
N SER A 117 13.49 -1.53 0.04
CA SER A 117 13.69 -1.51 1.50
C SER A 117 12.54 -2.16 2.30
N SER A 118 11.35 -2.30 1.69
CA SER A 118 10.13 -2.70 2.40
C SER A 118 10.21 -4.08 3.04
N LEU A 119 10.82 -5.05 2.37
CA LEU A 119 10.90 -6.42 2.86
C LEU A 119 11.78 -6.52 4.11
N SER A 120 12.89 -5.77 4.18
CA SER A 120 13.73 -5.72 5.37
C SER A 120 12.99 -5.11 6.56
N TRP A 121 12.21 -4.04 6.34
CA TRP A 121 11.35 -3.46 7.36
C TRP A 121 10.27 -4.44 7.81
N ALA A 122 9.57 -5.06 6.86
CA ALA A 122 8.49 -6.00 7.15
C ALA A 122 8.97 -7.24 7.91
N ASP A 123 10.13 -7.79 7.54
CA ASP A 123 10.77 -8.88 8.27
C ASP A 123 11.10 -8.50 9.72
N GLY A 124 11.71 -7.34 9.91
CA GLY A 124 12.03 -6.84 11.24
C GLY A 124 10.79 -6.62 12.12
N ILE A 125 9.72 -6.07 11.56
CA ILE A 125 8.44 -5.85 12.26
C ILE A 125 7.81 -7.20 12.61
N SER A 126 7.75 -8.16 11.66
CA SER A 126 7.18 -9.50 11.89
C SER A 126 7.93 -10.24 13.00
N ARG A 127 9.27 -10.21 12.98
CA ARG A 127 10.09 -10.77 14.08
C ARG A 127 9.80 -10.11 15.44
N ALA A 128 9.62 -8.79 15.46
CA ALA A 128 9.31 -8.06 16.68
C ALA A 128 7.92 -8.44 17.23
N LEU A 129 6.92 -8.58 16.35
CA LEU A 129 5.58 -9.03 16.71
C LEU A 129 5.63 -10.43 17.34
N ASN A 130 6.30 -11.38 16.70
CA ASN A 130 6.44 -12.74 17.23
C ASN A 130 7.15 -12.77 18.59
N ARG A 131 8.26 -12.04 18.74
CA ARG A 131 9.01 -11.97 20.02
C ARG A 131 8.22 -11.31 21.15
N THR A 132 7.26 -10.47 20.82
CA THR A 132 6.38 -9.82 21.81
C THR A 132 5.06 -10.57 22.03
N GLY A 133 4.93 -11.80 21.48
CA GLY A 133 3.75 -12.66 21.67
C GLY A 133 2.54 -12.27 20.82
N ARG A 134 2.69 -11.37 19.87
CA ARG A 134 1.63 -10.95 18.93
C ARG A 134 1.65 -11.79 17.67
N THR A 135 1.51 -13.10 17.82
CA THR A 135 1.60 -14.08 16.74
C THR A 135 0.34 -14.20 15.89
N ASP A 136 -0.73 -13.52 16.27
CA ASP A 136 -1.99 -13.39 15.53
C ASP A 136 -1.99 -12.25 14.51
N ARG A 137 -0.90 -11.47 14.43
CA ARG A 137 -0.77 -10.31 13.56
C ARG A 137 0.02 -10.62 12.31
N HIS A 138 -0.40 -10.04 11.19
CA HIS A 138 0.26 -10.15 9.89
C HIS A 138 0.94 -8.84 9.53
N VAL A 139 2.11 -8.92 8.92
CA VAL A 139 2.74 -7.77 8.28
C VAL A 139 2.54 -7.90 6.78
N VAL A 140 2.02 -6.85 6.14
CA VAL A 140 1.77 -6.83 4.70
C VAL A 140 2.78 -5.92 4.02
N ALA A 141 3.66 -6.48 3.21
CA ALA A 141 4.61 -5.72 2.40
C ALA A 141 4.10 -5.58 0.97
N VAL A 142 3.85 -4.35 0.52
CA VAL A 142 3.44 -4.05 -0.87
C VAL A 142 4.67 -3.58 -1.64
N VAL A 143 5.07 -4.37 -2.63
CA VAL A 143 6.31 -4.21 -3.37
C VAL A 143 5.98 -4.02 -4.85
N GLY A 144 6.45 -2.94 -5.46
CA GLY A 144 6.39 -2.78 -6.91
C GLY A 144 7.44 -3.67 -7.61
N ASP A 145 7.14 -4.13 -8.81
CA ASP A 145 8.04 -4.96 -9.63
C ASP A 145 9.42 -4.32 -9.82
N GLY A 146 9.49 -3.02 -10.02
CA GLY A 146 10.75 -2.28 -10.12
C GLY A 146 11.64 -2.39 -8.87
N ALA A 147 11.08 -2.56 -7.68
CA ALA A 147 11.84 -2.74 -6.46
C ALA A 147 12.51 -4.13 -6.36
N LEU A 148 12.03 -5.11 -7.12
CA LEU A 148 12.66 -6.43 -7.20
C LEU A 148 14.01 -6.43 -7.94
N THR A 149 14.34 -5.35 -8.62
CA THR A 149 15.64 -5.19 -9.28
C THR A 149 16.76 -4.83 -8.31
N GLY A 150 16.44 -4.38 -7.11
CA GLY A 150 17.41 -3.99 -6.09
C GLY A 150 17.91 -5.18 -5.26
N GLY A 151 19.22 -5.22 -5.00
CA GLY A 151 19.86 -6.30 -4.23
C GLY A 151 19.30 -6.45 -2.81
N MET A 152 18.88 -5.36 -2.16
CA MET A 152 18.29 -5.41 -0.81
C MET A 152 17.02 -6.25 -0.73
N THR A 153 16.19 -6.26 -1.80
CA THR A 153 15.01 -7.12 -1.86
C THR A 153 15.40 -8.60 -1.80
N TRP A 154 16.39 -9.02 -2.57
CA TRP A 154 16.86 -10.40 -2.59
C TRP A 154 17.54 -10.82 -1.30
N GLU A 155 18.30 -9.91 -0.69
CA GLU A 155 18.89 -10.15 0.63
C GLU A 155 17.80 -10.32 1.70
N ALA A 156 16.76 -9.49 1.66
CA ALA A 156 15.63 -9.63 2.57
C ALA A 156 14.88 -10.96 2.35
N LEU A 157 14.65 -11.36 1.09
CA LEU A 157 14.01 -12.64 0.77
C LEU A 157 14.83 -13.82 1.30
N ASN A 158 16.15 -13.79 1.18
CA ASN A 158 17.03 -14.82 1.78
C ASN A 158 16.84 -14.89 3.29
N ASN A 159 16.84 -13.75 3.98
CA ASN A 159 16.62 -13.70 5.42
C ASN A 159 15.21 -14.15 5.85
N ILE A 160 14.21 -13.90 5.01
CA ILE A 160 12.82 -14.33 5.25
C ILE A 160 12.70 -15.84 5.08
N SER A 161 13.40 -16.44 4.11
CA SER A 161 13.32 -17.88 3.81
C SER A 161 13.87 -18.79 4.89
N ASP A 162 14.74 -18.27 5.76
CA ASP A 162 15.38 -19.07 6.82
C ASP A 162 14.44 -19.44 7.97
N ASP A 163 13.23 -18.87 8.03
CA ASP A 163 12.33 -19.05 9.16
C ASP A 163 10.87 -19.04 8.70
N ASN A 164 10.17 -20.14 8.94
CA ASN A 164 8.78 -20.33 8.52
C ASN A 164 7.73 -19.81 9.54
N GLU A 165 8.16 -19.25 10.67
CA GLU A 165 7.25 -18.80 11.73
C GLU A 165 6.77 -17.33 11.58
N ARG A 166 6.93 -16.73 10.39
CA ARG A 166 6.63 -15.32 10.17
C ARG A 166 5.26 -15.14 9.54
N ASN A 167 4.42 -14.36 10.19
CA ASN A 167 3.17 -13.87 9.61
C ASN A 167 3.46 -12.67 8.70
N LEU A 168 4.12 -12.92 7.57
CA LEU A 168 4.49 -11.92 6.59
C LEU A 168 3.85 -12.26 5.24
N VAL A 169 3.09 -11.33 4.70
CA VAL A 169 2.49 -11.40 3.38
C VAL A 169 3.21 -10.44 2.45
N ILE A 170 3.78 -10.97 1.37
CA ILE A 170 4.46 -10.19 0.34
C ILE A 170 3.54 -10.09 -0.87
N VAL A 171 3.15 -8.87 -1.19
CA VAL A 171 2.30 -8.56 -2.34
C VAL A 171 3.16 -7.87 -3.39
N VAL A 172 3.42 -8.57 -4.47
CA VAL A 172 4.13 -7.99 -5.62
C VAL A 172 3.11 -7.39 -6.58
N ASN A 173 3.19 -6.08 -6.78
CA ASN A 173 2.37 -5.36 -7.74
C ASN A 173 3.18 -5.13 -9.02
N ASP A 174 2.85 -5.89 -10.05
CA ASP A 174 3.47 -5.77 -11.36
C ASP A 174 2.62 -4.85 -12.26
N LEU A 175 3.12 -3.65 -12.48
CA LEU A 175 2.52 -2.65 -13.35
C LEU A 175 3.33 -2.48 -14.65
N SER A 176 4.05 -3.49 -15.09
CA SER A 176 4.94 -3.50 -16.28
C SER A 176 4.20 -3.24 -17.61
N LEU A 177 3.44 -2.16 -17.67
CA LEU A 177 2.64 -1.79 -18.85
C LEU A 177 3.49 -1.47 -20.08
N ILE A 178 4.80 -1.32 -19.95
CA ILE A 178 5.71 -0.90 -21.03
C ILE A 178 6.72 -2.01 -21.39
N HIS A 179 6.91 -3.00 -20.54
CA HIS A 179 7.91 -4.06 -20.70
C HIS A 179 7.30 -5.46 -20.73
N ILE A 180 6.07 -5.59 -21.20
CA ILE A 180 5.58 -6.89 -21.63
C ILE A 180 6.46 -7.25 -22.85
N SER A 181 7.51 -8.04 -22.61
CA SER A 181 8.22 -8.68 -23.69
C SER A 181 7.20 -9.51 -24.44
N GLU A 182 6.83 -9.08 -25.64
CA GLU A 182 6.05 -9.93 -26.55
C GLU A 182 6.77 -11.28 -26.62
N PRO A 183 6.05 -12.41 -26.46
CA PRO A 183 6.66 -13.70 -26.71
C PRO A 183 7.23 -13.64 -28.11
N THR A 184 8.55 -13.73 -28.23
CA THR A 184 9.22 -13.85 -29.51
C THR A 184 8.53 -14.98 -30.25
N ARG A 185 7.79 -14.63 -31.29
CA ARG A 185 7.19 -15.64 -32.15
C ARG A 185 8.34 -16.50 -32.73
N PRO A 186 8.20 -17.83 -32.66
CA PRO A 186 9.17 -18.70 -33.27
C PRO A 186 9.25 -18.50 -34.79
#